data_ae4391c40b89f1af3ea715ddf89aa4c6
#
_entry.id   ae4391c40b89f1af3ea715ddf89aa4c6
#
_cell.length_a   1.000
_cell.length_b   1.000
_cell.length_c   1.000
_cell.angle_alpha   90.00
_cell.angle_beta   90.00
_cell.angle_gamma   90.00
#
_symmetry.space_group_name_H-M   'P 1'
#
loop_
_entity.id
_entity.type
_entity.pdbx_description
1 polymer ?
#
loop_
_entity_poly.entity_id
_entity_poly.type
_entity_poly.pdbx_seq_one_letter_code
_entity_poly.pdbx_strand_id
1 'polypeptide(L)'
;MQIIDVTLRDGGHVREFNWPLKYAKDHYAALCKIPEIKFIELGYWKQTSKSKNPFYNLDYEKVKKITNKKKLKNVSVMIDYHYCSKILTDYPTNNQKEISMIRICSRKEDIPIALKFAEKLKSYTRLNVSFNIFNSTNYSSRELIKVCELVSKHNIDYVYFADTHGDMDLEKTYKKFKKPLSILVKRGKKVGMHLHDHSGKGYFNYRQLKKYKINKCDSSIRGMGKGFGNLRTEQIINPKYYNIIANLIKKNNDLLTMPQNIYT
;
A
#
# COMPACT_ATOMS: atom_id res chain seq x y z
N MET A 1 10.55 -10.00 6.93
CA MET A 1 9.65 -8.88 6.60
C MET A 1 8.73 -9.30 5.46
N GLN A 2 7.45 -8.98 5.52
CA GLN A 2 6.51 -9.15 4.41
C GLN A 2 6.31 -7.78 3.73
N ILE A 3 6.52 -7.74 2.43
CA ILE A 3 6.49 -6.48 1.66
C ILE A 3 5.22 -6.45 0.80
N ILE A 4 4.57 -5.29 0.74
CA ILE A 4 3.64 -4.93 -0.33
C ILE A 4 4.40 -3.99 -1.25
N ASP A 5 4.58 -4.40 -2.51
CA ASP A 5 5.07 -3.47 -3.52
C ASP A 5 3.95 -2.52 -3.93
N VAL A 6 4.21 -1.23 -3.85
CA VAL A 6 3.26 -0.17 -4.18
C VAL A 6 3.71 0.68 -5.38
N THR A 7 4.69 0.20 -6.16
CA THR A 7 5.27 0.94 -7.28
C THR A 7 4.21 1.42 -8.27
N LEU A 8 3.30 0.55 -8.69
CA LEU A 8 2.26 0.91 -9.67
C LEU A 8 1.19 1.81 -9.07
N ARG A 9 0.85 1.61 -7.80
CA ARG A 9 -0.19 2.41 -7.14
C ARG A 9 0.34 3.77 -6.68
N ASP A 10 1.37 3.79 -5.84
CA ASP A 10 1.86 5.04 -5.25
C ASP A 10 2.75 5.83 -6.23
N GLY A 11 3.59 5.12 -6.98
CA GLY A 11 4.31 5.71 -8.12
C GLY A 11 3.39 6.22 -9.23
N GLY A 12 2.13 5.78 -9.25
CA GLY A 12 1.10 6.34 -10.12
C GLY A 12 0.88 7.83 -9.92
N HIS A 13 1.07 8.36 -8.71
CA HIS A 13 0.99 9.80 -8.45
C HIS A 13 2.05 10.60 -9.24
N VAL A 14 3.19 10.00 -9.54
CA VAL A 14 4.28 10.59 -10.34
C VAL A 14 4.07 10.38 -11.84
N ARG A 15 3.37 9.30 -12.19
CA ARG A 15 3.14 8.87 -13.58
C ARG A 15 1.69 9.11 -14.03
N GLU A 16 0.94 9.94 -13.30
CA GLU A 16 -0.48 10.21 -13.57
C GLU A 16 -1.32 8.94 -13.73
N PHE A 17 -0.90 7.85 -13.10
CA PHE A 17 -1.53 6.52 -13.22
C PHE A 17 -1.61 5.98 -14.66
N ASN A 18 -0.70 6.41 -15.52
CA ASN A 18 -0.65 6.04 -16.94
C ASN A 18 0.55 5.13 -17.24
N TRP A 19 0.61 3.98 -16.57
CA TRP A 19 1.64 3.00 -16.82
C TRP A 19 1.39 2.22 -18.09
N PRO A 20 2.43 1.98 -18.95
CA PRO A 20 2.29 1.05 -20.07
C PRO A 20 1.95 -0.36 -19.59
N LEU A 21 0.96 -1.00 -20.22
CA LEU A 21 0.55 -2.37 -19.85
C LEU A 21 1.71 -3.37 -19.92
N LYS A 22 2.61 -3.20 -20.88
CA LYS A 22 3.82 -4.03 -21.00
C LYS A 22 4.67 -3.92 -19.74
N TYR A 23 4.93 -2.69 -19.27
CA TYR A 23 5.68 -2.48 -18.02
C TYR A 23 4.99 -3.14 -16.83
N ALA A 24 3.68 -2.96 -16.67
CA ALA A 24 2.95 -3.57 -15.57
C ALA A 24 3.04 -5.11 -15.57
N LYS A 25 3.02 -5.74 -16.74
CA LYS A 25 3.24 -7.19 -16.89
C LYS A 25 4.67 -7.58 -16.49
N ASP A 26 5.66 -6.88 -16.99
CA ASP A 26 7.07 -7.15 -16.68
C ASP A 26 7.35 -6.95 -15.19
N HIS A 27 6.78 -5.88 -14.60
CA HIS A 27 6.83 -5.59 -13.16
C HIS A 27 6.23 -6.73 -12.32
N TYR A 28 4.99 -7.14 -12.62
CA TYR A 28 4.34 -8.24 -11.93
C TYR A 28 5.17 -9.53 -12.02
N ALA A 29 5.60 -9.90 -13.23
CA ALA A 29 6.38 -11.12 -13.46
C ALA A 29 7.74 -11.11 -12.74
N ALA A 30 8.42 -9.96 -12.70
CA ALA A 30 9.68 -9.79 -11.99
C ALA A 30 9.50 -9.95 -10.48
N LEU A 31 8.53 -9.25 -9.89
CA LEU A 31 8.31 -9.26 -8.45
C LEU A 31 7.74 -10.59 -7.93
N CYS A 32 7.08 -11.36 -8.78
CA CYS A 32 6.64 -12.72 -8.43
C CYS A 32 7.80 -13.64 -8.04
N LYS A 33 9.02 -13.37 -8.50
CA LYS A 33 10.22 -14.14 -8.20
C LYS A 33 10.86 -13.80 -6.85
N ILE A 34 10.40 -12.76 -6.16
CA ILE A 34 10.95 -12.26 -4.90
C ILE A 34 10.07 -12.70 -3.73
N PRO A 35 10.51 -13.64 -2.88
CA PRO A 35 9.67 -14.23 -1.84
C PRO A 35 9.19 -13.27 -0.75
N GLU A 36 9.97 -12.20 -0.45
CA GLU A 36 9.63 -11.20 0.55
C GLU A 36 8.42 -10.36 0.14
N ILE A 37 8.23 -10.15 -1.17
CA ILE A 37 7.06 -9.46 -1.70
C ILE A 37 5.87 -10.40 -1.63
N LYS A 38 4.91 -10.08 -0.76
CA LYS A 38 3.72 -10.90 -0.54
C LYS A 38 2.51 -10.43 -1.33
N PHE A 39 2.45 -9.12 -1.61
CA PHE A 39 1.42 -8.51 -2.43
C PHE A 39 2.06 -7.52 -3.41
N ILE A 40 1.43 -7.38 -4.56
CA ILE A 40 1.75 -6.35 -5.55
C ILE A 40 0.48 -5.51 -5.70
N GLU A 41 0.57 -4.22 -5.33
CA GLU A 41 -0.53 -3.28 -5.41
C GLU A 41 -0.56 -2.62 -6.78
N LEU A 42 -1.54 -2.98 -7.60
CA LEU A 42 -1.56 -2.59 -9.01
C LEU A 42 -2.06 -1.17 -9.26
N GLY A 43 -2.85 -0.60 -8.37
CA GLY A 43 -3.43 0.74 -8.55
C GLY A 43 -4.69 0.95 -7.73
N TYR A 44 -5.46 1.98 -8.09
CA TYR A 44 -6.75 2.26 -7.50
C TYR A 44 -7.88 1.51 -8.24
N TRP A 45 -8.87 1.04 -7.48
CA TRP A 45 -10.02 0.33 -8.02
C TRP A 45 -11.20 1.26 -8.23
N LYS A 46 -11.68 1.37 -9.46
CA LYS A 46 -12.93 2.06 -9.85
C LYS A 46 -13.25 3.31 -9.01
N GLN A 47 -12.34 4.28 -9.02
CA GLN A 47 -12.59 5.56 -8.39
C GLN A 47 -13.63 6.37 -9.19
N THR A 48 -14.49 7.07 -8.49
CA THR A 48 -15.50 7.93 -9.12
C THR A 48 -14.93 9.29 -9.56
N SER A 49 -13.62 9.50 -9.42
CA SER A 49 -12.95 10.74 -9.80
C SER A 49 -12.93 10.95 -11.32
N LYS A 50 -12.66 12.19 -11.72
CA LYS A 50 -12.56 12.58 -13.13
C LYS A 50 -11.39 11.97 -13.90
N SER A 51 -10.43 11.31 -13.23
CA SER A 51 -9.31 10.69 -13.90
C SER A 51 -9.74 9.45 -14.67
N LYS A 52 -9.44 9.45 -15.98
CA LYS A 52 -9.67 8.30 -16.86
C LYS A 52 -8.46 7.36 -16.94
N ASN A 53 -7.39 7.65 -16.21
CA ASN A 53 -6.14 6.90 -16.30
C ASN A 53 -6.31 5.45 -15.85
N PRO A 54 -5.72 4.49 -16.58
CA PRO A 54 -6.06 3.07 -16.42
C PRO A 54 -5.76 2.51 -15.03
N PHE A 55 -4.67 2.98 -14.37
CA PHE A 55 -4.25 2.50 -13.06
C PHE A 55 -4.88 3.26 -11.89
N TYR A 56 -5.62 4.34 -12.19
CA TYR A 56 -6.50 5.01 -11.25
C TYR A 56 -7.93 4.43 -11.25
N ASN A 57 -8.29 3.73 -12.33
CA ASN A 57 -9.59 3.08 -12.53
C ASN A 57 -9.40 1.63 -12.99
N LEU A 58 -8.73 0.83 -12.15
CA LEU A 58 -8.58 -0.59 -12.43
C LEU A 58 -9.93 -1.30 -12.48
N ASP A 59 -10.01 -2.26 -13.36
CA ASP A 59 -11.06 -3.27 -13.44
C ASP A 59 -10.44 -4.66 -13.49
N TYR A 60 -11.28 -5.68 -13.41
CA TYR A 60 -10.80 -7.06 -13.38
C TYR A 60 -10.13 -7.49 -14.70
N GLU A 61 -10.59 -6.96 -15.83
CA GLU A 61 -9.99 -7.27 -17.13
C GLU A 61 -8.54 -6.78 -17.24
N LYS A 62 -8.24 -5.59 -16.69
CA LYS A 62 -6.87 -5.09 -16.61
C LYS A 62 -6.02 -5.96 -15.68
N VAL A 63 -6.55 -6.35 -14.53
CA VAL A 63 -5.84 -7.25 -13.61
C VAL A 63 -5.50 -8.57 -14.32
N LYS A 64 -6.45 -9.19 -15.00
CA LYS A 64 -6.20 -10.42 -15.79
C LYS A 64 -5.13 -10.23 -16.87
N LYS A 65 -5.15 -9.09 -17.56
CA LYS A 65 -4.12 -8.77 -18.57
C LYS A 65 -2.72 -8.62 -17.94
N ILE A 66 -2.61 -7.99 -16.77
CA ILE A 66 -1.34 -7.78 -16.06
C ILE A 66 -0.81 -9.12 -15.54
N THR A 67 -1.63 -9.92 -14.90
CA THR A 67 -1.25 -11.20 -14.28
C THR A 67 -1.14 -12.34 -15.29
N ASN A 68 -1.52 -12.10 -16.56
CA ASN A 68 -1.64 -13.11 -17.60
C ASN A 68 -2.55 -14.28 -17.15
N LYS A 69 -3.64 -13.97 -16.44
CA LYS A 69 -4.61 -14.92 -15.86
C LYS A 69 -3.95 -15.96 -14.92
N LYS A 70 -2.73 -15.69 -14.44
CA LYS A 70 -1.99 -16.59 -13.53
C LYS A 70 -1.83 -15.91 -12.18
N LYS A 71 -2.27 -16.58 -11.12
CA LYS A 71 -2.02 -16.15 -9.76
C LYS A 71 -0.63 -16.63 -9.31
N LEU A 72 0.40 -15.95 -9.76
CA LEU A 72 1.79 -16.21 -9.31
C LEU A 72 2.09 -15.53 -7.98
N LYS A 73 1.43 -14.41 -7.70
CA LYS A 73 1.53 -13.63 -6.46
C LYS A 73 0.17 -13.00 -6.14
N ASN A 74 -0.05 -12.68 -4.87
CA ASN A 74 -1.26 -11.99 -4.46
C ASN A 74 -1.27 -10.54 -4.96
N VAL A 75 -2.38 -10.16 -5.58
CA VAL A 75 -2.63 -8.77 -5.99
C VAL A 75 -3.42 -8.05 -4.89
N SER A 76 -3.05 -6.82 -4.61
CA SER A 76 -3.88 -5.86 -3.89
C SER A 76 -4.28 -4.68 -4.77
N VAL A 77 -5.39 -4.05 -4.40
CA VAL A 77 -5.88 -2.81 -5.01
C VAL A 77 -6.23 -1.81 -3.91
N MET A 78 -6.04 -0.52 -4.19
CA MET A 78 -6.38 0.55 -3.26
C MET A 78 -7.72 1.18 -3.61
N ILE A 79 -8.45 1.64 -2.62
CA ILE A 79 -9.56 2.56 -2.76
C ILE A 79 -9.37 3.73 -1.80
N ASP A 80 -9.62 4.95 -2.27
CA ASP A 80 -9.81 6.11 -1.43
C ASP A 80 -11.30 6.22 -1.12
N TYR A 81 -11.66 6.15 0.17
CA TYR A 81 -13.07 6.15 0.58
C TYR A 81 -13.84 7.36 0.05
N HIS A 82 -13.19 8.51 -0.04
CA HIS A 82 -13.83 9.73 -0.53
C HIS A 82 -14.26 9.64 -2.01
N TYR A 83 -13.47 8.95 -2.83
CA TYR A 83 -13.67 8.88 -4.29
C TYR A 83 -14.17 7.52 -4.79
N CYS A 84 -14.19 6.49 -3.97
CA CYS A 84 -14.59 5.16 -4.41
C CYS A 84 -16.11 5.01 -4.58
N SER A 85 -16.53 4.08 -5.44
CA SER A 85 -17.93 3.65 -5.50
C SER A 85 -18.40 3.12 -4.14
N LYS A 86 -19.63 3.41 -3.77
CA LYS A 86 -20.27 2.85 -2.57
C LYS A 86 -21.13 1.62 -2.88
N ILE A 87 -21.18 1.22 -4.15
CA ILE A 87 -21.93 0.06 -4.64
C ILE A 87 -21.03 -1.17 -4.50
N LEU A 88 -21.43 -2.14 -3.68
CA LEU A 88 -20.59 -3.30 -3.37
C LEU A 88 -20.34 -4.18 -4.60
N THR A 89 -21.29 -4.28 -5.53
CA THR A 89 -21.14 -5.07 -6.77
C THR A 89 -20.08 -4.54 -7.73
N ASP A 90 -19.59 -3.31 -7.51
CA ASP A 90 -18.48 -2.76 -8.27
C ASP A 90 -17.13 -3.37 -7.88
N TYR A 91 -17.07 -4.12 -6.80
CA TYR A 91 -15.82 -4.66 -6.26
C TYR A 91 -15.61 -6.13 -6.62
N PRO A 92 -14.34 -6.56 -6.74
CA PRO A 92 -14.02 -7.96 -6.97
C PRO A 92 -14.37 -8.78 -5.72
N THR A 93 -14.73 -10.03 -5.94
CA THR A 93 -14.96 -11.00 -4.88
C THR A 93 -13.86 -12.06 -4.88
N ASN A 94 -13.89 -12.99 -3.94
CA ASN A 94 -12.95 -14.11 -3.89
C ASN A 94 -13.06 -15.07 -5.10
N ASN A 95 -14.05 -14.89 -5.97
CA ASN A 95 -14.14 -15.60 -7.25
C ASN A 95 -13.09 -15.11 -8.26
N GLN A 96 -12.66 -13.84 -8.14
CA GLN A 96 -11.54 -13.28 -8.89
C GLN A 96 -10.22 -13.64 -8.21
N LYS A 97 -9.73 -14.85 -8.48
CA LYS A 97 -8.61 -15.49 -7.75
C LYS A 97 -7.30 -14.70 -7.72
N GLU A 98 -7.06 -13.81 -8.69
CA GLU A 98 -5.85 -12.99 -8.74
C GLU A 98 -5.83 -11.94 -7.62
N ILE A 99 -6.98 -11.36 -7.28
CA ILE A 99 -7.09 -10.32 -6.27
C ILE A 99 -7.30 -10.97 -4.90
N SER A 100 -6.50 -10.59 -3.93
CA SER A 100 -6.51 -11.18 -2.59
C SER A 100 -6.76 -10.16 -1.49
N MET A 101 -6.64 -8.86 -1.79
CA MET A 101 -6.82 -7.80 -0.78
C MET A 101 -7.31 -6.50 -1.41
N ILE A 102 -8.24 -5.84 -0.72
CA ILE A 102 -8.62 -4.46 -0.96
C ILE A 102 -8.07 -3.61 0.20
N ARG A 103 -7.34 -2.56 -0.12
CA ARG A 103 -6.82 -1.60 0.85
C ARG A 103 -7.66 -0.33 0.78
N ILE A 104 -8.05 0.17 1.94
CA ILE A 104 -8.92 1.35 2.07
C ILE A 104 -8.14 2.42 2.80
N CYS A 105 -8.11 3.61 2.23
CA CYS A 105 -7.66 4.81 2.92
C CYS A 105 -8.80 5.81 3.04
N SER A 106 -8.76 6.64 4.08
CA SER A 106 -9.75 7.68 4.30
C SER A 106 -9.14 8.90 4.96
N ARG A 107 -9.83 10.02 4.85
CA ARG A 107 -9.54 11.20 5.65
C ARG A 107 -9.88 10.91 7.11
N LYS A 108 -9.30 11.70 8.03
CA LYS A 108 -9.46 11.50 9.48
C LYS A 108 -10.94 11.57 9.91
N GLU A 109 -11.66 12.53 9.39
CA GLU A 109 -13.08 12.75 9.65
C GLU A 109 -13.97 11.62 9.14
N ASP A 110 -13.56 10.95 8.06
CA ASP A 110 -14.33 9.87 7.43
C ASP A 110 -14.07 8.48 8.05
N ILE A 111 -13.11 8.34 8.96
CA ILE A 111 -12.71 7.04 9.51
C ILE A 111 -13.91 6.21 10.00
N PRO A 112 -14.86 6.74 10.79
CA PRO A 112 -15.98 5.94 11.30
C PRO A 112 -16.86 5.35 10.20
N ILE A 113 -17.16 6.14 9.19
CA ILE A 113 -18.02 5.70 8.07
C ILE A 113 -17.26 4.82 7.10
N ALA A 114 -15.98 5.10 6.86
CA ALA A 114 -15.12 4.27 6.03
C ALA A 114 -14.90 2.88 6.63
N LEU A 115 -14.83 2.75 7.95
CA LEU A 115 -14.72 1.46 8.64
C LEU A 115 -16.01 0.63 8.51
N LYS A 116 -17.19 1.26 8.65
CA LYS A 116 -18.46 0.57 8.40
C LYS A 116 -18.56 0.07 6.96
N PHE A 117 -18.08 0.87 6.01
CA PHE A 117 -18.00 0.46 4.62
C PHE A 117 -17.01 -0.69 4.41
N ALA A 118 -15.84 -0.63 5.05
CA ALA A 118 -14.83 -1.68 5.00
C ALA A 118 -15.37 -3.04 5.47
N GLU A 119 -16.17 -3.08 6.54
CA GLU A 119 -16.81 -4.32 7.00
C GLU A 119 -17.82 -4.86 6.00
N LYS A 120 -18.70 -4.00 5.45
CA LYS A 120 -19.64 -4.39 4.40
C LYS A 120 -18.91 -4.95 3.19
N LEU A 121 -17.84 -4.27 2.78
CA LEU A 121 -17.00 -4.68 1.67
C LEU A 121 -16.36 -6.04 1.93
N LYS A 122 -15.79 -6.27 3.12
CA LYS A 122 -15.22 -7.56 3.50
C LYS A 122 -16.24 -8.67 3.47
N SER A 123 -17.41 -8.45 4.04
CA SER A 123 -18.50 -9.45 4.06
C SER A 123 -18.96 -9.82 2.66
N TYR A 124 -19.07 -8.84 1.77
CA TYR A 124 -19.48 -9.03 0.39
C TYR A 124 -18.40 -9.73 -0.45
N THR A 125 -17.18 -9.19 -0.42
CA THR A 125 -16.10 -9.65 -1.30
C THR A 125 -15.43 -10.92 -0.84
N ARG A 126 -15.44 -11.20 0.49
CA ARG A 126 -14.69 -12.27 1.15
C ARG A 126 -13.17 -12.20 0.91
N LEU A 127 -12.66 -11.03 0.51
CA LEU A 127 -11.24 -10.75 0.38
C LEU A 127 -10.66 -10.24 1.69
N ASN A 128 -9.33 -10.26 1.82
CA ASN A 128 -8.69 -9.51 2.89
C ASN A 128 -8.98 -8.02 2.73
N VAL A 129 -9.22 -7.34 3.84
CA VAL A 129 -9.40 -5.89 3.88
C VAL A 129 -8.32 -5.27 4.77
N SER A 130 -7.64 -4.26 4.23
CA SER A 130 -6.68 -3.42 4.94
C SER A 130 -7.22 -2.01 5.11
N PHE A 131 -7.06 -1.44 6.30
CA PHE A 131 -7.34 -0.04 6.55
C PHE A 131 -6.06 0.75 6.76
N ASN A 132 -5.86 1.81 5.97
CA ASN A 132 -4.67 2.64 6.00
C ASN A 132 -4.96 3.96 6.72
N ILE A 133 -4.32 4.18 7.87
CA ILE A 133 -4.43 5.41 8.67
C ILE A 133 -3.46 6.42 8.08
N PHE A 134 -3.98 7.36 7.29
CA PHE A 134 -3.18 8.44 6.68
C PHE A 134 -2.66 9.42 7.71
N ASN A 135 -1.56 10.07 7.40
CA ASN A 135 -0.94 11.10 8.24
C ASN A 135 -0.75 10.67 9.70
N SER A 136 -0.39 9.40 9.92
CA SER A 136 -0.32 8.82 11.26
C SER A 136 0.67 9.56 12.18
N THR A 137 1.66 10.25 11.60
CA THR A 137 2.61 11.10 12.32
C THR A 137 1.97 12.37 12.89
N ASN A 138 0.89 12.87 12.29
CA ASN A 138 0.21 14.10 12.70
C ASN A 138 -0.84 13.91 13.80
N TYR A 139 -1.17 12.65 14.14
CA TYR A 139 -2.07 12.38 15.27
C TYR A 139 -1.34 12.57 16.59
N SER A 140 -2.00 13.16 17.57
CA SER A 140 -1.55 13.05 18.97
C SER A 140 -1.65 11.59 19.44
N SER A 141 -0.93 11.25 20.51
CA SER A 141 -0.99 9.90 21.10
C SER A 141 -2.42 9.51 21.50
N ARG A 142 -3.21 10.46 22.03
CA ARG A 142 -4.61 10.24 22.43
C ARG A 142 -5.51 9.96 21.24
N GLU A 143 -5.36 10.71 20.16
CA GLU A 143 -6.13 10.52 18.94
C GLU A 143 -5.81 9.19 18.28
N LEU A 144 -4.52 8.83 18.19
CA LEU A 144 -4.09 7.58 17.58
C LEU A 144 -4.61 6.36 18.37
N ILE A 145 -4.63 6.44 19.71
CA ILE A 145 -5.24 5.42 20.57
C ILE A 145 -6.73 5.29 20.25
N LYS A 146 -7.50 6.39 20.23
CA LYS A 146 -8.93 6.38 19.92
C LYS A 146 -9.24 5.78 18.56
N VAL A 147 -8.45 6.17 17.54
CA VAL A 147 -8.60 5.61 16.18
C VAL A 147 -8.34 4.11 16.18
N CYS A 148 -7.26 3.64 16.85
CA CYS A 148 -6.94 2.21 16.91
C CYS A 148 -7.97 1.40 17.72
N GLU A 149 -8.53 1.97 18.78
CA GLU A 149 -9.64 1.36 19.51
C GLU A 149 -10.88 1.21 18.62
N LEU A 150 -11.21 2.23 17.83
CA LEU A 150 -12.30 2.15 16.87
C LEU A 150 -12.03 1.10 15.80
N VAL A 151 -10.89 1.18 15.11
CA VAL A 151 -10.46 0.23 14.07
C VAL A 151 -10.46 -1.21 14.60
N SER A 152 -10.03 -1.41 15.85
CA SER A 152 -9.93 -2.76 16.45
C SER A 152 -11.27 -3.47 16.58
N LYS A 153 -12.37 -2.73 16.65
CA LYS A 153 -13.75 -3.28 16.80
C LYS A 153 -14.34 -3.76 15.48
N HIS A 154 -13.77 -3.31 14.34
CA HIS A 154 -14.29 -3.64 13.01
C HIS A 154 -13.65 -4.91 12.45
N ASN A 155 -14.40 -5.66 11.63
CA ASN A 155 -13.92 -6.88 10.99
C ASN A 155 -13.06 -6.56 9.77
N ILE A 156 -11.81 -6.18 10.01
CA ILE A 156 -10.77 -5.95 9.01
C ILE A 156 -9.52 -6.76 9.35
N ASP A 157 -8.68 -7.09 8.37
CA ASP A 157 -7.54 -8.00 8.58
C ASP A 157 -6.23 -7.28 8.88
N TYR A 158 -6.00 -6.15 8.17
CA TYR A 158 -4.75 -5.41 8.21
C TYR A 158 -4.98 -3.95 8.58
N VAL A 159 -4.03 -3.38 9.30
CA VAL A 159 -3.98 -1.94 9.58
C VAL A 159 -2.59 -1.43 9.24
N TYR A 160 -2.51 -0.39 8.41
CA TYR A 160 -1.26 0.26 8.07
C TYR A 160 -1.24 1.69 8.60
N PHE A 161 -0.14 2.04 9.25
CA PHE A 161 0.14 3.43 9.59
C PHE A 161 0.95 4.05 8.46
N ALA A 162 0.43 5.13 7.87
CA ALA A 162 1.09 5.81 6.78
C ALA A 162 1.85 7.05 7.30
N ASP A 163 3.13 7.08 6.99
CA ASP A 163 4.02 8.23 7.13
C ASP A 163 3.91 9.10 5.87
N THR A 164 2.75 9.72 5.69
CA THR A 164 2.38 10.38 4.43
C THR A 164 3.31 11.52 4.04
N HIS A 165 3.95 12.16 5.02
CA HIS A 165 4.88 13.28 4.80
C HIS A 165 6.34 12.84 4.83
N GLY A 166 6.64 11.59 5.19
CA GLY A 166 8.00 11.06 5.25
C GLY A 166 8.87 11.71 6.32
N ASP A 167 8.26 12.23 7.37
CA ASP A 167 8.92 12.91 8.50
C ASP A 167 9.00 12.02 9.75
N MET A 168 8.54 10.79 9.67
CA MET A 168 8.59 9.84 10.77
C MET A 168 10.04 9.58 11.21
N ASP A 169 10.23 9.66 12.51
CA ASP A 169 11.41 9.15 13.20
C ASP A 169 10.94 8.11 14.20
N LEU A 170 10.94 6.86 13.78
CA LEU A 170 10.32 5.78 14.56
C LEU A 170 11.02 5.55 15.89
N GLU A 171 12.31 5.81 15.98
CA GLU A 171 13.04 5.71 17.24
C GLU A 171 12.55 6.72 18.29
N LYS A 172 12.36 7.97 17.88
CA LYS A 172 11.85 9.03 18.75
C LYS A 172 10.35 8.89 19.02
N THR A 173 9.59 8.51 18.00
CA THR A 173 8.12 8.52 18.06
C THR A 173 7.50 7.18 18.46
N TYR A 174 8.29 6.11 18.64
CA TYR A 174 7.75 4.77 18.96
C TYR A 174 6.86 4.77 20.21
N LYS A 175 7.18 5.56 21.23
CA LYS A 175 6.34 5.66 22.45
C LYS A 175 4.89 6.00 22.11
N LYS A 176 4.66 6.83 21.08
CA LYS A 176 3.35 7.21 20.55
C LYS A 176 2.61 6.02 19.92
N PHE A 177 3.34 5.15 19.22
CA PHE A 177 2.76 3.99 18.51
C PHE A 177 2.62 2.75 19.38
N LYS A 178 3.34 2.64 20.50
CA LYS A 178 3.37 1.42 21.35
C LYS A 178 1.99 0.96 21.80
N LYS A 179 1.19 1.86 22.38
CA LYS A 179 -0.18 1.51 22.84
C LYS A 179 -1.15 1.23 21.69
N PRO A 180 -1.23 2.07 20.63
CA PRO A 180 -1.97 1.78 19.40
C PRO A 180 -1.67 0.41 18.81
N LEU A 181 -0.40 0.08 18.62
CA LEU A 181 0.05 -1.23 18.10
C LEU A 181 -0.45 -2.38 18.99
N SER A 182 -0.30 -2.25 20.32
CA SER A 182 -0.76 -3.26 21.27
C SER A 182 -2.27 -3.50 21.19
N ILE A 183 -3.08 -2.45 21.05
CA ILE A 183 -4.53 -2.54 20.89
C ILE A 183 -4.89 -3.39 19.66
N LEU A 184 -4.28 -3.06 18.52
CA LEU A 184 -4.56 -3.73 17.26
C LEU A 184 -4.12 -5.20 17.28
N VAL A 185 -2.89 -5.48 17.76
CA VAL A 185 -2.35 -6.85 17.82
C VAL A 185 -3.15 -7.72 18.76
N LYS A 186 -3.56 -7.22 19.94
CA LYS A 186 -4.42 -7.97 20.88
C LYS A 186 -5.78 -8.34 20.28
N ARG A 187 -6.25 -7.61 19.28
CA ARG A 187 -7.47 -7.89 18.53
C ARG A 187 -7.23 -8.67 17.24
N GLY A 188 -6.05 -9.28 17.10
CA GLY A 188 -5.71 -10.14 15.96
C GLY A 188 -5.44 -9.40 14.66
N LYS A 189 -5.31 -8.04 14.67
CA LYS A 189 -5.02 -7.28 13.46
C LYS A 189 -3.57 -7.47 13.04
N LYS A 190 -3.35 -7.63 11.74
CA LYS A 190 -2.01 -7.66 11.14
C LYS A 190 -1.58 -6.23 10.88
N VAL A 191 -0.50 -5.78 11.52
CA VAL A 191 -0.07 -4.37 11.45
C VAL A 191 1.13 -4.20 10.55
N GLY A 192 1.13 -3.12 9.76
CA GLY A 192 2.22 -2.72 8.87
C GLY A 192 2.46 -1.21 8.88
N MET A 193 3.52 -0.81 8.17
CA MET A 193 3.89 0.60 7.96
C MET A 193 4.01 0.90 6.47
N HIS A 194 3.55 2.07 6.07
CA HIS A 194 3.80 2.68 4.78
C HIS A 194 4.72 3.87 5.00
N LEU A 195 5.98 3.70 4.61
CA LEU A 195 7.06 4.64 4.93
C LEU A 195 7.42 5.46 3.68
N HIS A 196 7.31 6.77 3.79
CA HIS A 196 7.91 7.70 2.85
C HIS A 196 9.34 8.07 3.27
N ASP A 197 10.12 8.66 2.38
CA ASP A 197 11.55 8.91 2.57
C ASP A 197 11.94 10.39 2.45
N HIS A 198 11.01 11.30 2.76
CA HIS A 198 11.26 12.75 2.70
C HIS A 198 12.44 13.19 3.56
N SER A 199 12.53 12.68 4.77
CA SER A 199 13.63 12.99 5.70
C SER A 199 14.88 12.13 5.49
N GLY A 200 14.92 11.26 4.48
CA GLY A 200 15.99 10.28 4.28
C GLY A 200 16.00 9.16 5.33
N LYS A 201 14.94 9.04 6.14
CA LYS A 201 14.86 8.07 7.24
C LYS A 201 14.07 6.80 6.92
N GLY A 202 13.56 6.66 5.70
CA GLY A 202 12.73 5.52 5.33
C GLY A 202 13.41 4.18 5.61
N TYR A 203 14.65 4.00 5.19
CA TYR A 203 15.43 2.80 5.47
C TYR A 203 15.77 2.62 6.96
N PHE A 204 16.10 3.71 7.66
CA PHE A 204 16.34 3.68 9.10
C PHE A 204 15.08 3.23 9.85
N ASN A 205 13.93 3.82 9.55
CA ASN A 205 12.64 3.43 10.12
C ASN A 205 12.32 1.95 9.82
N TYR A 206 12.56 1.48 8.59
CA TYR A 206 12.40 0.08 8.23
C TYR A 206 13.21 -0.86 9.14
N ARG A 207 14.47 -0.52 9.42
CA ARG A 207 15.31 -1.33 10.32
C ARG A 207 14.74 -1.41 11.74
N GLN A 208 14.06 -0.35 12.20
CA GLN A 208 13.42 -0.33 13.52
C GLN A 208 12.15 -1.19 13.59
N LEU A 209 11.49 -1.48 12.46
CA LEU A 209 10.23 -2.24 12.45
C LEU A 209 10.35 -3.60 13.16
N LYS A 210 11.45 -4.31 12.94
CA LYS A 210 11.72 -5.60 13.61
C LYS A 210 11.79 -5.45 15.13
N LYS A 211 12.50 -4.41 15.61
CA LYS A 211 12.62 -4.10 17.05
C LYS A 211 11.24 -3.91 17.68
N TYR A 212 10.32 -3.34 16.95
CA TYR A 212 8.97 -3.05 17.41
C TYR A 212 7.93 -4.13 17.04
N LYS A 213 8.40 -5.31 16.59
CA LYS A 213 7.56 -6.46 16.21
C LYS A 213 6.58 -6.16 15.06
N ILE A 214 6.88 -5.18 14.24
CA ILE A 214 6.16 -4.89 13.01
C ILE A 214 6.85 -5.66 11.89
N ASN A 215 6.16 -6.56 11.23
CA ASN A 215 6.74 -7.47 10.24
C ASN A 215 6.20 -7.24 8.82
N LYS A 216 5.53 -6.12 8.58
CA LYS A 216 4.95 -5.75 7.29
C LYS A 216 5.29 -4.31 6.96
N CYS A 217 5.65 -4.06 5.71
CA CYS A 217 5.87 -2.71 5.19
C CYS A 217 5.50 -2.62 3.71
N ASP A 218 5.22 -1.39 3.29
CA ASP A 218 5.13 -1.04 1.88
C ASP A 218 6.50 -0.59 1.39
N SER A 219 6.79 -0.81 0.12
CA SER A 219 7.97 -0.27 -0.58
C SER A 219 7.69 -0.12 -2.06
N SER A 220 8.51 0.63 -2.76
CA SER A 220 8.43 0.76 -4.21
C SER A 220 9.80 0.71 -4.86
N ILE A 221 9.86 0.29 -6.14
CA ILE A 221 11.10 0.31 -6.91
C ILE A 221 11.55 1.75 -7.09
N ARG A 222 12.84 2.02 -6.79
CA ARG A 222 13.47 3.35 -6.80
C ARG A 222 12.75 4.39 -5.94
N GLY A 223 11.93 3.96 -5.00
CA GLY A 223 11.16 4.84 -4.14
C GLY A 223 10.01 5.56 -4.86
N MET A 224 9.58 5.07 -6.03
CA MET A 224 8.47 5.69 -6.78
C MET A 224 7.25 5.89 -5.90
N GLY A 225 6.80 7.15 -5.75
CA GLY A 225 5.68 7.49 -4.87
C GLY A 225 5.42 8.98 -4.81
N LYS A 226 4.36 9.36 -4.11
CA LYS A 226 3.98 10.75 -3.90
C LYS A 226 5.07 11.52 -3.12
N GLY A 227 5.27 12.80 -3.47
CA GLY A 227 6.25 13.66 -2.82
C GLY A 227 7.67 13.13 -2.98
N PHE A 228 8.41 13.02 -1.90
CA PHE A 228 9.81 12.55 -1.90
C PHE A 228 9.97 11.03 -2.11
N GLY A 229 8.86 10.33 -2.33
CA GLY A 229 8.85 8.91 -2.60
C GLY A 229 8.83 8.02 -1.36
N ASN A 230 8.87 6.73 -1.62
CA ASN A 230 8.71 5.67 -0.63
C ASN A 230 10.04 5.03 -0.23
N LEU A 231 10.00 4.22 0.80
CA LEU A 231 11.04 3.24 1.10
C LEU A 231 11.35 2.41 -0.16
N ARG A 232 12.65 2.34 -0.54
CA ARG A 232 13.08 1.66 -1.78
C ARG A 232 13.11 0.15 -1.60
N THR A 233 12.48 -0.57 -2.51
CA THR A 233 12.45 -2.04 -2.52
C THR A 233 13.86 -2.63 -2.58
N GLU A 234 14.75 -2.03 -3.35
CA GLU A 234 16.14 -2.46 -3.54
C GLU A 234 16.95 -2.49 -2.23
N GLN A 235 16.58 -1.62 -1.27
CA GLN A 235 17.30 -1.53 0.01
C GLN A 235 16.91 -2.62 1.01
N ILE A 236 15.78 -3.31 0.78
CA ILE A 236 15.14 -4.14 1.82
C ILE A 236 14.91 -5.59 1.42
N ILE A 237 15.06 -5.94 0.14
CA ILE A 237 15.01 -7.33 -0.33
C ILE A 237 16.36 -8.04 -0.09
N ASN A 238 16.34 -9.38 -0.14
CA ASN A 238 17.56 -10.16 -0.08
C ASN A 238 18.45 -9.85 -1.30
N PRO A 239 19.77 -9.61 -1.11
CA PRO A 239 20.69 -9.26 -2.19
C PRO A 239 20.70 -10.24 -3.36
N LYS A 240 20.44 -11.52 -3.14
CA LYS A 240 20.36 -12.52 -4.22
C LYS A 240 19.30 -12.22 -5.29
N TYR A 241 18.32 -11.34 -5.00
CA TYR A 241 17.29 -10.93 -5.93
C TYR A 241 17.53 -9.56 -6.57
N TYR A 242 18.65 -8.87 -6.25
CA TYR A 242 18.95 -7.54 -6.78
C TYR A 242 18.95 -7.50 -8.30
N ASN A 243 19.52 -8.51 -8.96
CA ASN A 243 19.57 -8.57 -10.42
C ASN A 243 18.18 -8.57 -11.07
N ILE A 244 17.16 -9.08 -10.40
CA ILE A 244 15.77 -9.06 -10.91
C ILE A 244 15.29 -7.62 -11.01
N ILE A 245 15.48 -6.84 -9.93
CA ILE A 245 15.06 -5.42 -9.90
C ILE A 245 15.97 -4.57 -10.79
N ALA A 246 17.28 -4.80 -10.77
CA ALA A 246 18.23 -4.07 -11.62
C ALA A 246 17.90 -4.23 -13.12
N ASN A 247 17.56 -5.43 -13.55
CA ASN A 247 17.14 -5.68 -14.93
C ASN A 247 15.80 -5.01 -15.27
N LEU A 248 14.85 -5.01 -14.34
CA LEU A 248 13.58 -4.31 -14.55
C LEU A 248 13.78 -2.79 -14.66
N ILE A 249 14.62 -2.22 -13.81
CA ILE A 249 14.99 -0.79 -13.83
C ILE A 249 15.70 -0.46 -15.16
N LYS A 250 16.72 -1.26 -15.55
CA LYS A 250 17.49 -1.03 -16.79
C LYS A 250 16.57 -0.98 -18.02
N LYS A 251 15.59 -1.87 -18.09
CA LYS A 251 14.62 -1.91 -19.21
C LYS A 251 13.61 -0.77 -19.20
N ASN A 252 13.37 -0.13 -18.06
CA ASN A 252 12.29 0.83 -17.87
C ASN A 252 12.74 2.09 -17.11
N ASN A 253 13.99 2.49 -17.33
CA ASN A 253 14.61 3.59 -16.59
C ASN A 253 13.76 4.86 -16.61
N ASP A 254 13.25 5.26 -17.79
CA ASP A 254 12.47 6.49 -17.97
C ASP A 254 11.13 6.44 -17.20
N LEU A 255 10.55 5.25 -17.05
CA LEU A 255 9.32 5.06 -16.27
C LEU A 255 9.57 5.09 -14.76
N LEU A 256 10.75 4.69 -14.33
CA LEU A 256 11.14 4.53 -12.93
C LEU A 256 12.02 5.66 -12.40
N THR A 257 12.08 6.78 -13.11
CA THR A 257 12.80 7.97 -12.67
C THR A 257 11.84 8.92 -11.98
N MET A 258 12.16 9.31 -10.73
CA MET A 258 11.44 10.36 -10.02
C MET A 258 11.71 11.71 -10.70
N PRO A 259 10.70 12.52 -11.01
CA PRO A 259 10.91 13.86 -11.51
C PRO A 259 11.70 14.70 -10.50
N GLN A 260 12.62 15.51 -11.00
CA GLN A 260 13.44 16.37 -10.12
C GLN A 260 12.68 17.54 -9.48
N ASN A 261 11.48 17.87 -9.98
CA ASN A 261 10.72 19.08 -9.65
C ASN A 261 9.40 18.85 -8.90
N ILE A 262 9.26 17.76 -8.12
CA ILE A 262 8.02 17.53 -7.31
C ILE A 262 8.00 18.41 -6.04
N TYR A 263 8.95 19.30 -5.87
CA TYR A 263 9.22 20.02 -4.61
C TYR A 263 8.87 21.52 -4.64
N THR A 264 8.12 21.99 -5.62
CA THR A 264 7.59 23.37 -5.63
C THR A 264 6.13 23.42 -5.23
#